data_799e0b250d11cb39d1b20ce6bb49c0d7
#
_entry.id   799e0b250d11cb39d1b20ce6bb49c0d7
#
_cell.length_a   1.000
_cell.length_b   1.000
_cell.length_c   1.000
_cell.angle_alpha   90.00
_cell.angle_beta   90.00
_cell.angle_gamma   90.00
#
_symmetry.space_group_name_H-M   'P 1'
#
loop_
_entity.id
_entity.type
_entity.pdbx_description
1 polymer ?
#
loop_
_entity_poly.entity_id
_entity_poly.type
_entity_poly.pdbx_seq_one_letter_code
_entity_poly.pdbx_strand_id
1 'polypeptide(L)'
;VNIWKRIQAAVFSRRKGMYGFEAASGTRRTYGWNPSPGDINTLLAGGIDTLRPRSRDMVRRNAWATNALDAFVGNAIGVGIKPQSSHPDSAVKEQIQELWLRWTDEADATGLTDFYGLQALACRTVMEAGECLIRLRPRLPKDGLSVPLQLQLLEPEHLPTTETRRLESGNYVRSGIEFNGIGQRVAYRIYREHPGDASNPMASSELVRVPAEWVLHLFRPIRPGQLRGQPWLTQVLLKLHELDQYDDAELVRKKTAAMFAGFVVKSSPATQILGEKAGSGGNPVASLEPGTLQILLPGEDIKFSNPADVGASYETFMRVQLRSIAAGMGITYEQLTGDLTGVNYSSIRAGLLEFRRRCEQFQHQVMVFQMCRPIWRRWIDLAILNGALPKKGDVAAYYEAKWIPPGFAWVDPLKDIKAQMMAVRAGFKSRAEVVSEQGYDAEAIDQEIAADNSRADALGLSYDTDPRSGGTGVSDGSQE
;
A
#
# COMPACT_ATOMS: atom_id res chain seq x y z
N VAL A 1 40.54 2.59 -51.49
CA VAL A 1 39.41 2.25 -50.64
C VAL A 1 39.62 2.72 -49.20
N ASN A 2 39.06 3.89 -48.86
CA ASN A 2 38.55 4.34 -47.58
C ASN A 2 39.46 4.31 -46.35
N ILE A 3 40.45 5.14 -46.31
CA ILE A 3 41.17 5.60 -45.12
C ILE A 3 40.15 6.23 -44.11
N TRP A 4 39.15 6.94 -44.59
CA TRP A 4 38.08 7.53 -43.76
C TRP A 4 37.25 6.49 -43.01
N LYS A 5 36.90 5.36 -43.60
CA LYS A 5 36.20 4.27 -42.93
C LYS A 5 37.06 3.58 -41.86
N ARG A 6 38.37 3.51 -42.06
CA ARG A 6 39.32 2.99 -41.06
C ARG A 6 39.52 3.97 -39.90
N ILE A 7 39.55 5.27 -40.17
CA ILE A 7 39.63 6.31 -39.14
C ILE A 7 38.31 6.37 -38.33
N GLN A 8 37.15 6.32 -39.00
CA GLN A 8 35.88 6.23 -38.30
C GLN A 8 35.78 4.94 -37.44
N ALA A 9 36.16 3.79 -37.96
CA ALA A 9 36.18 2.54 -37.22
C ALA A 9 37.18 2.58 -36.05
N ALA A 10 38.34 3.22 -36.19
CA ALA A 10 39.31 3.39 -35.12
C ALA A 10 38.87 4.41 -34.08
N VAL A 11 38.15 5.48 -34.45
CA VAL A 11 37.56 6.46 -33.51
C VAL A 11 36.37 5.85 -32.78
N PHE A 12 35.54 5.04 -33.44
CA PHE A 12 34.46 4.30 -32.79
C PHE A 12 34.96 3.16 -31.92
N SER A 13 36.08 2.49 -32.27
CA SER A 13 36.67 1.44 -31.43
C SER A 13 37.37 2.03 -30.18
N ARG A 14 37.96 3.23 -30.29
CA ARG A 14 38.54 3.94 -29.12
C ARG A 14 37.48 4.41 -28.12
N ARG A 15 36.22 4.67 -28.54
CA ARG A 15 35.14 4.97 -27.61
C ARG A 15 34.68 3.77 -26.81
N LYS A 16 34.93 2.54 -27.22
CA LYS A 16 34.60 1.30 -26.49
C LYS A 16 35.43 1.07 -25.23
N GLY A 17 36.59 1.74 -25.06
CA GLY A 17 37.47 1.59 -23.93
C GLY A 17 37.39 2.73 -22.88
N MET A 18 36.55 3.73 -23.10
CA MET A 18 36.57 4.97 -22.31
C MET A 18 35.60 5.00 -21.11
N TYR A 19 34.77 3.98 -20.93
CA TYR A 19 33.87 3.88 -19.80
C TYR A 19 34.41 2.82 -18.85
N GLY A 20 34.90 3.25 -17.68
CA GLY A 20 35.37 2.37 -16.60
C GLY A 20 34.27 1.52 -15.97
N PHE A 21 33.06 1.56 -16.50
CA PHE A 21 31.89 0.80 -16.02
C PHE A 21 31.40 -0.16 -17.09
N GLU A 22 31.42 -1.46 -16.78
CA GLU A 22 30.97 -2.52 -17.72
C GLU A 22 29.49 -2.33 -18.11
N ALA A 23 28.64 -1.93 -17.17
CA ALA A 23 27.23 -1.66 -17.41
C ALA A 23 26.95 -0.51 -18.38
N ALA A 24 27.91 0.40 -18.60
CA ALA A 24 27.82 1.50 -19.57
C ALA A 24 28.38 1.12 -20.94
N SER A 25 28.93 -0.08 -21.10
CA SER A 25 29.54 -0.55 -22.35
C SER A 25 28.51 -1.25 -23.23
N GLY A 26 28.63 -1.09 -24.56
CA GLY A 26 27.79 -1.80 -25.55
C GLY A 26 28.34 -3.21 -25.86
N THR A 27 28.45 -4.06 -24.83
CA THR A 27 28.94 -5.45 -24.96
C THR A 27 27.79 -6.43 -25.24
N ARG A 28 28.09 -7.71 -25.44
CA ARG A 28 27.08 -8.78 -25.59
C ARG A 28 26.15 -8.86 -24.37
N ARG A 29 26.63 -8.57 -23.18
CA ARG A 29 25.83 -8.61 -21.92
C ARG A 29 24.82 -7.49 -21.81
N THR A 30 25.04 -6.36 -22.46
CA THR A 30 24.17 -5.17 -22.46
C THR A 30 23.42 -5.00 -23.78
N TYR A 31 23.53 -5.98 -24.71
CA TYR A 31 22.83 -5.95 -25.98
C TYR A 31 21.31 -5.93 -25.78
N GLY A 32 20.62 -4.99 -26.40
CA GLY A 32 19.18 -4.81 -26.28
C GLY A 32 18.74 -4.05 -25.00
N TRP A 33 19.65 -3.76 -24.08
CA TRP A 33 19.35 -2.98 -22.88
C TRP A 33 19.56 -1.48 -23.14
N ASN A 34 18.54 -0.83 -23.71
CA ASN A 34 18.55 0.58 -24.08
C ASN A 34 17.47 1.35 -23.31
N PRO A 35 17.67 1.65 -22.02
CA PRO A 35 16.69 2.40 -21.24
C PRO A 35 16.57 3.84 -21.75
N SER A 36 15.34 4.39 -21.71
CA SER A 36 15.10 5.79 -22.05
C SER A 36 15.76 6.72 -21.02
N PRO A 37 16.51 7.76 -21.44
CA PRO A 37 17.09 8.75 -20.56
C PRO A 37 16.08 9.82 -20.08
N GLY A 38 14.78 9.64 -20.33
CA GLY A 38 13.73 10.60 -20.00
C GLY A 38 13.62 10.94 -18.51
N ASP A 39 13.10 12.13 -18.21
CA ASP A 39 12.73 12.49 -16.85
C ASP A 39 11.57 11.63 -16.37
N ILE A 40 11.37 11.57 -15.06
CA ILE A 40 10.33 10.72 -14.45
C ILE A 40 8.92 11.12 -14.90
N ASN A 41 8.67 12.40 -15.13
CA ASN A 41 7.34 12.88 -15.48
C ASN A 41 6.98 12.49 -16.93
N THR A 42 7.95 12.53 -17.83
CA THR A 42 7.79 12.05 -19.23
C THR A 42 7.51 10.54 -19.25
N LEU A 43 8.26 9.77 -18.46
CA LEU A 43 8.05 8.32 -18.36
C LEU A 43 6.68 7.97 -17.77
N LEU A 44 6.27 8.67 -16.71
CA LEU A 44 4.95 8.48 -16.10
C LEU A 44 3.83 8.90 -17.04
N ALA A 45 3.93 10.05 -17.69
CA ALA A 45 2.90 10.51 -18.63
C ALA A 45 2.64 9.52 -19.77
N GLY A 46 3.68 8.78 -20.20
CA GLY A 46 3.54 7.75 -21.24
C GLY A 46 2.95 6.42 -20.77
N GLY A 47 2.90 6.15 -19.46
CA GLY A 47 2.54 4.82 -18.96
C GLY A 47 1.49 4.78 -17.86
N ILE A 48 1.26 5.87 -17.15
CA ILE A 48 0.45 5.86 -15.91
C ILE A 48 -1.01 5.48 -16.17
N ASP A 49 -1.59 5.92 -17.28
CA ASP A 49 -2.97 5.64 -17.65
C ASP A 49 -3.21 4.16 -17.99
N THR A 50 -2.14 3.40 -18.23
CA THR A 50 -2.18 1.94 -18.37
C THR A 50 -1.83 1.23 -17.07
N LEU A 51 -0.86 1.76 -16.32
CA LEU A 51 -0.40 1.12 -15.07
C LEU A 51 -1.47 1.11 -13.99
N ARG A 52 -2.23 2.19 -13.81
CA ARG A 52 -3.30 2.28 -12.80
C ARG A 52 -4.41 1.26 -12.99
N PRO A 53 -5.07 1.17 -14.16
CA PRO A 53 -6.09 0.15 -14.37
C PRO A 53 -5.56 -1.26 -14.18
N ARG A 54 -4.33 -1.56 -14.63
CA ARG A 54 -3.70 -2.86 -14.41
C ARG A 54 -3.43 -3.15 -12.94
N SER A 55 -2.99 -2.14 -12.19
CA SER A 55 -2.77 -2.26 -10.75
C SER A 55 -4.07 -2.55 -10.00
N ARG A 56 -5.14 -1.79 -10.29
CA ARG A 56 -6.47 -2.00 -9.70
C ARG A 56 -7.06 -3.35 -10.08
N ASP A 57 -6.92 -3.75 -11.33
CA ASP A 57 -7.38 -5.06 -11.79
C ASP A 57 -6.67 -6.19 -11.06
N MET A 58 -5.36 -6.08 -10.88
CA MET A 58 -4.57 -7.03 -10.12
C MET A 58 -4.99 -7.08 -8.64
N VAL A 59 -5.18 -5.95 -7.99
CA VAL A 59 -5.67 -5.91 -6.60
C VAL A 59 -7.06 -6.53 -6.48
N ARG A 60 -7.94 -6.33 -7.45
CA ARG A 60 -9.30 -6.88 -7.41
C ARG A 60 -9.35 -8.39 -7.62
N ARG A 61 -8.46 -8.97 -8.43
CA ARG A 61 -8.52 -10.38 -8.86
C ARG A 61 -7.51 -11.30 -8.16
N ASN A 62 -6.37 -10.77 -7.76
CA ASN A 62 -5.27 -11.58 -7.23
C ASN A 62 -5.19 -11.45 -5.71
N ALA A 63 -5.37 -12.57 -5.00
CA ALA A 63 -5.39 -12.62 -3.54
C ALA A 63 -4.08 -12.14 -2.90
N TRP A 64 -2.94 -12.44 -3.49
CA TRP A 64 -1.64 -11.99 -2.97
C TRP A 64 -1.48 -10.48 -3.09
N ALA A 65 -1.91 -9.88 -4.21
CA ALA A 65 -1.86 -8.44 -4.39
C ALA A 65 -2.77 -7.72 -3.38
N THR A 66 -4.00 -8.21 -3.18
CA THR A 66 -4.93 -7.66 -2.18
C THR A 66 -4.35 -7.77 -0.78
N ASN A 67 -3.90 -8.98 -0.38
CA ASN A 67 -3.35 -9.21 0.96
C ASN A 67 -2.12 -8.35 1.24
N ALA A 68 -1.26 -8.12 0.25
CA ALA A 68 -0.10 -7.26 0.40
C ALA A 68 -0.48 -5.80 0.70
N LEU A 69 -1.50 -5.27 0.01
CA LEU A 69 -2.01 -3.92 0.27
C LEU A 69 -2.65 -3.85 1.66
N ASP A 70 -3.50 -4.82 2.00
CA ASP A 70 -4.20 -4.87 3.29
C ASP A 70 -3.20 -4.99 4.46
N ALA A 71 -2.18 -5.83 4.32
CA ALA A 71 -1.11 -5.96 5.30
C ALA A 71 -0.35 -4.64 5.49
N PHE A 72 -0.05 -3.91 4.40
CA PHE A 72 0.62 -2.62 4.51
C PHE A 72 -0.28 -1.55 5.14
N VAL A 73 -1.51 -1.39 4.66
CA VAL A 73 -2.47 -0.39 5.18
C VAL A 73 -2.77 -0.65 6.66
N GLY A 74 -3.00 -1.92 7.03
CA GLY A 74 -3.25 -2.31 8.41
C GLY A 74 -2.09 -1.99 9.36
N ASN A 75 -0.84 -2.17 8.91
CA ASN A 75 0.34 -1.86 9.73
C ASN A 75 0.72 -0.37 9.71
N ALA A 76 0.51 0.32 8.58
CA ALA A 76 0.89 1.72 8.45
C ALA A 76 -0.15 2.67 9.07
N ILE A 77 -1.44 2.34 8.95
CA ILE A 77 -2.53 3.21 9.41
C ILE A 77 -3.29 2.58 10.57
N GLY A 78 -3.60 1.27 10.52
CA GLY A 78 -4.35 0.58 11.55
C GLY A 78 -5.60 1.35 11.97
N VAL A 79 -5.67 1.74 13.24
CA VAL A 79 -6.75 2.55 13.82
C VAL A 79 -6.55 4.06 13.66
N GLY A 80 -5.62 4.47 12.82
CA GLY A 80 -5.35 5.87 12.48
C GLY A 80 -4.16 6.50 13.18
N ILE A 81 -3.60 7.53 12.53
CA ILE A 81 -2.54 8.39 13.07
C ILE A 81 -3.22 9.56 13.78
N LYS A 82 -3.06 9.62 15.10
CA LYS A 82 -3.78 10.56 15.98
C LYS A 82 -2.92 11.79 16.30
N PRO A 83 -3.48 13.00 16.29
CA PRO A 83 -2.77 14.18 16.76
C PRO A 83 -2.90 14.32 18.29
N GLN A 84 -1.83 14.77 18.90
CA GLN A 84 -1.80 15.28 20.26
C GLN A 84 -1.35 16.75 20.19
N SER A 85 -2.20 17.69 20.60
CA SER A 85 -1.85 19.10 20.63
C SER A 85 -0.66 19.33 21.57
N SER A 86 0.30 20.14 21.14
CA SER A 86 1.44 20.58 21.96
C SER A 86 1.27 22.03 22.44
N HIS A 87 0.02 22.53 22.50
CA HIS A 87 -0.24 23.90 22.94
C HIS A 87 0.20 24.08 24.40
N PRO A 88 0.89 25.21 24.76
CA PRO A 88 1.43 25.43 26.10
C PRO A 88 0.36 25.66 27.18
N ASP A 89 -0.82 26.21 26.80
CA ASP A 89 -1.97 26.35 27.72
C ASP A 89 -2.76 25.04 27.75
N SER A 90 -2.81 24.40 28.92
CA SER A 90 -3.48 23.10 29.11
C SER A 90 -4.97 23.15 28.82
N ALA A 91 -5.66 24.24 29.19
CA ALA A 91 -7.10 24.37 28.94
C ALA A 91 -7.41 24.52 27.44
N VAL A 92 -6.57 25.23 26.71
CA VAL A 92 -6.68 25.35 25.24
C VAL A 92 -6.37 24.00 24.57
N LYS A 93 -5.35 23.29 25.07
CA LYS A 93 -4.99 21.96 24.60
C LYS A 93 -6.15 20.97 24.72
N GLU A 94 -6.80 20.94 25.86
CA GLU A 94 -7.97 20.08 26.11
C GLU A 94 -9.14 20.43 25.18
N GLN A 95 -9.45 21.72 25.02
CA GLN A 95 -10.48 22.18 24.10
C GLN A 95 -10.20 21.79 22.65
N ILE A 96 -8.93 21.89 22.20
CA ILE A 96 -8.50 21.48 20.88
C ILE A 96 -8.74 19.96 20.71
N GLN A 97 -8.37 19.16 21.70
CA GLN A 97 -8.47 17.71 21.65
C GLN A 97 -9.92 17.23 21.62
N GLU A 98 -10.78 17.80 22.48
CA GLU A 98 -12.21 17.49 22.49
C GLU A 98 -12.91 17.89 21.18
N LEU A 99 -12.59 19.08 20.65
CA LEU A 99 -13.16 19.56 19.41
C LEU A 99 -12.70 18.69 18.22
N TRP A 100 -11.43 18.26 18.23
CA TRP A 100 -10.90 17.35 17.22
C TRP A 100 -11.63 16.01 17.21
N LEU A 101 -11.81 15.41 18.38
CA LEU A 101 -12.52 14.12 18.51
C LEU A 101 -13.95 14.20 17.94
N ARG A 102 -14.67 15.30 18.20
CA ARG A 102 -16.00 15.51 17.60
C ARG A 102 -15.95 15.65 16.10
N TRP A 103 -14.99 16.43 15.61
CA TRP A 103 -14.86 16.68 14.19
C TRP A 103 -14.41 15.43 13.40
N THR A 104 -13.69 14.48 14.00
CA THR A 104 -13.27 13.27 13.30
C THR A 104 -14.44 12.50 12.70
N ASP A 105 -15.57 12.43 13.39
CA ASP A 105 -16.78 11.74 12.92
C ASP A 105 -17.51 12.52 11.79
N GLU A 106 -17.27 13.83 11.71
CA GLU A 106 -17.88 14.72 10.71
C GLU A 106 -16.99 14.96 9.48
N ALA A 107 -15.75 14.45 9.51
CA ALA A 107 -14.70 14.80 8.56
C ALA A 107 -14.98 14.38 7.12
N ASP A 108 -15.67 13.25 6.90
CA ASP A 108 -15.94 12.74 5.56
C ASP A 108 -17.07 13.49 4.89
N ALA A 109 -16.81 14.07 3.71
CA ALA A 109 -17.83 14.75 2.91
C ALA A 109 -18.91 13.81 2.36
N THR A 110 -18.64 12.50 2.31
CA THR A 110 -19.58 11.45 1.88
C THR A 110 -20.35 10.82 3.04
N GLY A 111 -19.85 11.00 4.28
CA GLY A 111 -20.48 10.45 5.50
C GLY A 111 -20.37 8.93 5.63
N LEU A 112 -19.42 8.29 4.93
CA LEU A 112 -19.23 6.84 4.98
C LEU A 112 -18.28 6.38 6.08
N THR A 113 -17.35 7.24 6.49
CA THR A 113 -16.31 6.89 7.47
C THR A 113 -15.85 8.11 8.25
N ASP A 114 -15.06 7.88 9.30
CA ASP A 114 -14.43 8.92 10.09
C ASP A 114 -13.09 9.40 9.45
N PHE A 115 -12.43 10.35 10.10
CA PHE A 115 -11.13 10.85 9.66
C PHE A 115 -10.06 9.75 9.56
N TYR A 116 -10.09 8.76 10.43
CA TYR A 116 -9.10 7.69 10.47
C TYR A 116 -9.35 6.65 9.37
N GLY A 117 -10.61 6.37 9.06
CA GLY A 117 -10.97 5.60 7.88
C GLY A 117 -10.60 6.28 6.58
N LEU A 118 -10.71 7.63 6.51
CA LEU A 118 -10.19 8.39 5.36
C LEU A 118 -8.66 8.27 5.23
N GLN A 119 -7.90 8.20 6.33
CA GLN A 119 -6.46 7.92 6.27
C GLN A 119 -6.16 6.54 5.65
N ALA A 120 -6.90 5.52 6.08
CA ALA A 120 -6.74 4.16 5.56
C ALA A 120 -7.09 4.10 4.06
N LEU A 121 -8.18 4.73 3.64
CA LEU A 121 -8.60 4.80 2.24
C LEU A 121 -7.60 5.59 1.38
N ALA A 122 -7.08 6.70 1.89
CA ALA A 122 -6.04 7.48 1.20
C ALA A 122 -4.74 6.69 1.03
N CYS A 123 -4.30 5.98 2.09
CA CYS A 123 -3.14 5.09 2.04
C CYS A 123 -3.34 4.00 0.98
N ARG A 124 -4.49 3.31 1.01
CA ARG A 124 -4.84 2.28 0.03
C ARG A 124 -4.80 2.83 -1.40
N THR A 125 -5.41 3.99 -1.63
CA THR A 125 -5.44 4.64 -2.95
C THR A 125 -4.03 4.99 -3.44
N VAL A 126 -3.16 5.51 -2.57
CA VAL A 126 -1.74 5.78 -2.91
C VAL A 126 -1.01 4.50 -3.29
N MET A 127 -1.26 3.38 -2.60
CA MET A 127 -0.61 2.10 -2.92
C MET A 127 -1.12 1.51 -4.22
N GLU A 128 -2.43 1.50 -4.41
CA GLU A 128 -3.10 0.87 -5.54
C GLU A 128 -2.96 1.67 -6.83
N ALA A 129 -3.21 2.99 -6.76
CA ALA A 129 -3.27 3.87 -7.92
C ALA A 129 -2.06 4.81 -8.05
N GLY A 130 -1.17 4.83 -7.06
CA GLY A 130 0.06 5.61 -7.03
C GLY A 130 -0.05 6.97 -6.34
N GLU A 131 -1.23 7.56 -6.31
CA GLU A 131 -1.50 8.86 -5.70
C GLU A 131 -2.96 8.97 -5.27
N CYS A 132 -3.24 9.90 -4.35
CA CYS A 132 -4.57 10.24 -3.90
C CYS A 132 -4.70 11.76 -3.83
N LEU A 133 -5.84 12.28 -4.22
CA LEU A 133 -6.17 13.71 -4.06
C LEU A 133 -7.18 13.85 -2.93
N ILE A 134 -6.96 14.83 -2.04
CA ILE A 134 -7.91 15.17 -0.99
C ILE A 134 -8.31 16.62 -1.20
N ARG A 135 -9.58 16.83 -1.46
CA ARG A 135 -10.14 18.17 -1.55
C ARG A 135 -10.65 18.61 -0.19
N LEU A 136 -10.12 19.71 0.32
CA LEU A 136 -10.60 20.37 1.51
C LEU A 136 -11.88 21.15 1.14
N ARG A 137 -12.99 20.83 1.78
CA ARG A 137 -14.32 21.38 1.50
C ARG A 137 -14.76 22.27 2.64
N PRO A 138 -14.51 23.60 2.59
CA PRO A 138 -15.10 24.50 3.57
C PRO A 138 -16.61 24.44 3.47
N ARG A 139 -17.26 24.41 4.63
CA ARG A 139 -18.72 24.37 4.78
C ARG A 139 -19.20 25.67 5.40
N LEU A 140 -20.50 25.89 5.31
CA LEU A 140 -21.09 27.06 5.93
C LEU A 140 -21.41 26.76 7.42
N PRO A 141 -21.34 27.74 8.33
CA PRO A 141 -21.71 27.55 9.72
C PRO A 141 -23.11 26.97 9.94
N LYS A 142 -24.04 27.29 9.02
CA LYS A 142 -25.43 26.75 9.03
C LYS A 142 -25.51 25.24 8.77
N ASP A 143 -24.47 24.61 8.26
CA ASP A 143 -24.45 23.18 7.99
C ASP A 143 -24.28 22.35 9.30
N GLY A 144 -24.09 23.02 10.45
CA GLY A 144 -24.15 22.42 11.78
C GLY A 144 -22.94 21.60 12.21
N LEU A 145 -21.82 21.68 11.47
CA LEU A 145 -20.58 20.97 11.80
C LEU A 145 -19.85 21.66 12.97
N SER A 146 -19.19 20.86 13.80
CA SER A 146 -18.35 21.35 14.91
C SER A 146 -17.25 22.29 14.43
N VAL A 147 -16.61 21.95 13.31
CA VAL A 147 -15.73 22.83 12.54
C VAL A 147 -16.16 22.76 11.06
N PRO A 148 -16.33 23.90 10.35
CA PRO A 148 -16.90 23.94 9.01
C PRO A 148 -15.89 23.48 7.92
N LEU A 149 -15.38 22.26 8.05
CA LEU A 149 -14.45 21.61 7.15
C LEU A 149 -14.85 20.15 6.95
N GLN A 150 -14.94 19.73 5.71
CA GLN A 150 -15.01 18.32 5.35
C GLN A 150 -13.96 17.97 4.32
N LEU A 151 -13.64 16.69 4.21
CA LEU A 151 -12.63 16.12 3.34
C LEU A 151 -13.32 15.29 2.27
N GLN A 152 -12.93 15.45 1.03
CA GLN A 152 -13.37 14.62 -0.08
C GLN A 152 -12.17 13.97 -0.72
N LEU A 153 -12.08 12.64 -0.62
CA LEU A 153 -11.09 11.87 -1.34
C LEU A 153 -11.50 11.77 -2.81
N LEU A 154 -10.53 11.95 -3.69
CA LEU A 154 -10.70 11.85 -5.13
C LEU A 154 -9.65 10.90 -5.70
N GLU A 155 -10.09 10.07 -6.63
CA GLU A 155 -9.20 9.20 -7.39
C GLU A 155 -8.27 10.02 -8.31
N PRO A 156 -7.08 9.50 -8.63
CA PRO A 156 -6.09 10.21 -9.45
C PRO A 156 -6.60 10.63 -10.83
N GLU A 157 -7.58 9.93 -11.38
CA GLU A 157 -8.19 10.20 -12.67
C GLU A 157 -8.89 11.55 -12.75
N HIS A 158 -9.30 12.09 -11.60
CA HIS A 158 -9.79 13.48 -11.54
C HIS A 158 -8.74 14.51 -11.98
N LEU A 159 -7.44 14.16 -11.93
CA LEU A 159 -6.35 15.03 -12.35
C LEU A 159 -5.73 14.52 -13.67
N PRO A 160 -6.10 15.11 -14.83
CA PRO A 160 -5.66 14.61 -16.13
C PRO A 160 -4.15 14.72 -16.31
N THR A 161 -3.55 13.65 -16.82
CA THR A 161 -2.11 13.59 -17.15
C THR A 161 -1.77 14.37 -18.40
N THR A 162 -2.74 14.53 -19.31
CA THR A 162 -2.60 15.17 -20.60
C THR A 162 -2.68 16.69 -20.57
N GLU A 163 -3.24 17.27 -19.49
CA GLU A 163 -3.40 18.73 -19.37
C GLU A 163 -2.04 19.40 -19.12
N THR A 164 -1.40 19.81 -20.20
CA THR A 164 -0.09 20.50 -20.19
C THR A 164 -0.11 21.66 -21.17
N ARG A 165 -0.01 22.90 -20.65
CA ARG A 165 -0.03 24.12 -21.45
C ARG A 165 0.54 25.32 -20.70
N ARG A 166 0.92 26.36 -21.44
CA ARG A 166 1.20 27.69 -20.88
C ARG A 166 -0.09 28.48 -20.79
N LEU A 167 -0.20 29.28 -19.75
CA LEU A 167 -1.31 30.20 -19.53
C LEU A 167 -0.89 31.65 -19.86
N GLU A 168 -1.85 32.46 -20.24
CA GLU A 168 -1.65 33.88 -20.53
C GLU A 168 -1.13 34.65 -19.30
N SER A 169 -1.46 34.20 -18.10
CA SER A 169 -0.97 34.76 -16.83
C SER A 169 0.53 34.57 -16.58
N GLY A 170 1.27 33.90 -17.47
CA GLY A 170 2.66 33.51 -17.26
C GLY A 170 2.85 32.21 -16.46
N ASN A 171 1.80 31.69 -15.85
CA ASN A 171 1.80 30.38 -15.23
C ASN A 171 1.85 29.29 -16.30
N TYR A 172 2.19 28.06 -15.87
CA TYR A 172 2.13 26.89 -16.74
C TYR A 172 1.47 25.71 -16.04
N VAL A 173 0.79 24.88 -16.81
CA VAL A 173 0.17 23.64 -16.33
C VAL A 173 1.01 22.47 -16.82
N ARG A 174 1.31 21.50 -15.94
CA ARG A 174 1.93 20.21 -16.27
C ARG A 174 1.15 19.11 -15.58
N SER A 175 0.66 18.18 -16.38
CA SER A 175 -0.12 17.01 -15.89
C SER A 175 -1.23 17.43 -14.93
N GLY A 176 -2.00 18.47 -15.27
CA GLY A 176 -3.12 19.00 -14.50
C GLY A 176 -2.75 19.91 -13.33
N ILE A 177 -1.47 20.09 -13.02
CA ILE A 177 -0.99 20.94 -11.92
C ILE A 177 -0.51 22.27 -12.48
N GLU A 178 -1.05 23.38 -11.96
CA GLU A 178 -0.66 24.75 -12.34
C GLU A 178 0.47 25.25 -11.46
N PHE A 179 1.52 25.76 -12.08
CA PHE A 179 2.70 26.34 -11.44
C PHE A 179 2.86 27.81 -11.79
N ASN A 180 3.34 28.58 -10.85
CA ASN A 180 3.76 29.97 -11.10
C ASN A 180 5.17 30.02 -11.73
N GLY A 181 5.63 31.26 -12.06
CA GLY A 181 6.93 31.48 -12.68
C GLY A 181 8.15 31.01 -11.89
N ILE A 182 8.01 30.77 -10.58
CA ILE A 182 9.06 30.24 -9.69
C ILE A 182 8.89 28.75 -9.38
N GLY A 183 7.95 28.06 -10.06
CA GLY A 183 7.76 26.62 -9.94
C GLY A 183 6.95 26.17 -8.71
N GLN A 184 6.25 27.06 -8.02
CA GLN A 184 5.33 26.69 -6.94
C GLN A 184 3.99 26.25 -7.49
N ARG A 185 3.39 25.21 -6.86
CA ARG A 185 2.03 24.76 -7.17
C ARG A 185 1.02 25.79 -6.69
N VAL A 186 0.22 26.33 -7.59
CA VAL A 186 -0.78 27.37 -7.28
C VAL A 186 -2.21 26.92 -7.46
N ALA A 187 -2.44 25.92 -8.31
CA ALA A 187 -3.77 25.33 -8.50
C ALA A 187 -3.68 23.93 -9.10
N TYR A 188 -4.80 23.23 -9.03
CA TYR A 188 -5.05 21.95 -9.70
C TYR A 188 -6.24 22.10 -10.64
N ARG A 189 -6.13 21.52 -11.83
CA ARG A 189 -7.22 21.45 -12.82
C ARG A 189 -7.83 20.05 -12.74
N ILE A 190 -8.97 19.97 -12.08
CA ILE A 190 -9.59 18.72 -11.66
C ILE A 190 -10.92 18.56 -12.37
N TYR A 191 -11.23 17.36 -12.87
CA TYR A 191 -12.59 17.04 -13.31
C TYR A 191 -13.54 17.11 -12.13
N ARG A 192 -14.73 17.69 -12.36
CA ARG A 192 -15.76 17.79 -11.34
C ARG A 192 -16.26 16.42 -10.92
N GLU A 193 -16.39 15.52 -11.88
CA GLU A 193 -16.83 14.14 -11.73
C GLU A 193 -15.76 13.18 -12.24
N HIS A 194 -15.85 11.92 -11.84
CA HIS A 194 -14.87 10.93 -12.27
C HIS A 194 -15.01 10.66 -13.77
N PRO A 195 -13.96 10.81 -14.60
CA PRO A 195 -14.06 10.68 -16.05
C PRO A 195 -14.43 9.28 -16.54
N GLY A 196 -14.29 8.25 -15.68
CA GLY A 196 -14.68 6.87 -15.96
C GLY A 196 -16.07 6.49 -15.44
N ASP A 197 -16.85 7.43 -14.92
CA ASP A 197 -18.23 7.16 -14.48
C ASP A 197 -19.19 7.10 -15.68
N ALA A 198 -19.37 5.89 -16.18
CA ALA A 198 -20.31 5.62 -17.28
C ALA A 198 -21.78 5.67 -16.85
N SER A 199 -22.07 5.70 -15.55
CA SER A 199 -23.43 5.75 -15.00
C SER A 199 -24.02 7.16 -15.02
N ASN A 200 -23.17 8.18 -15.12
CA ASN A 200 -23.58 9.58 -15.15
C ASN A 200 -23.48 10.15 -16.57
N PRO A 201 -24.60 10.18 -17.35
CA PRO A 201 -24.60 10.73 -18.70
C PRO A 201 -24.34 12.24 -18.76
N MET A 202 -24.41 12.91 -17.61
CA MET A 202 -24.11 14.34 -17.46
C MET A 202 -22.68 14.59 -16.99
N ALA A 203 -21.85 13.52 -16.87
CA ALA A 203 -20.45 13.67 -16.48
C ALA A 203 -19.74 14.63 -17.44
N SER A 204 -19.46 15.81 -16.92
CA SER A 204 -18.82 16.87 -17.67
C SER A 204 -17.33 16.62 -17.74
N SER A 205 -16.74 16.67 -18.94
CA SER A 205 -15.31 16.74 -19.15
C SER A 205 -14.71 18.11 -18.74
N GLU A 206 -15.51 18.96 -18.09
CA GLU A 206 -15.09 20.29 -17.65
C GLU A 206 -14.07 20.21 -16.52
N LEU A 207 -12.93 20.87 -16.73
CA LEU A 207 -11.88 21.03 -15.74
C LEU A 207 -12.14 22.26 -14.89
N VAL A 208 -12.27 22.05 -13.59
CA VAL A 208 -12.39 23.13 -12.60
C VAL A 208 -11.02 23.45 -12.06
N ARG A 209 -10.68 24.75 -12.03
CA ARG A 209 -9.47 25.25 -11.38
C ARG A 209 -9.71 25.34 -9.87
N VAL A 210 -9.00 24.55 -9.09
CA VAL A 210 -9.05 24.57 -7.63
C VAL A 210 -7.72 25.08 -7.09
N PRO A 211 -7.69 26.15 -6.25
CA PRO A 211 -6.45 26.63 -5.64
C PRO A 211 -5.72 25.53 -4.87
N ALA A 212 -4.39 25.53 -4.91
CA ALA A 212 -3.57 24.48 -4.30
C ALA A 212 -3.75 24.36 -2.78
N GLU A 213 -4.13 25.45 -2.13
CA GLU A 213 -4.42 25.45 -0.69
C GLU A 213 -5.64 24.60 -0.28
N TRP A 214 -6.51 24.23 -1.25
CA TRP A 214 -7.71 23.41 -1.04
C TRP A 214 -7.57 22.01 -1.59
N VAL A 215 -6.37 21.61 -2.03
CA VAL A 215 -6.11 20.28 -2.58
C VAL A 215 -4.82 19.72 -1.98
N LEU A 216 -4.91 18.59 -1.32
CA LEU A 216 -3.74 17.82 -0.92
C LEU A 216 -3.49 16.74 -1.96
N HIS A 217 -2.25 16.62 -2.40
CA HIS A 217 -1.85 15.65 -3.40
C HIS A 217 -0.83 14.69 -2.78
N LEU A 218 -1.33 13.52 -2.40
CA LEU A 218 -0.58 12.49 -1.71
C LEU A 218 0.03 11.52 -2.72
N PHE A 219 1.33 11.34 -2.67
CA PHE A 219 2.04 10.27 -3.37
C PHE A 219 3.45 10.10 -2.80
N ARG A 220 4.06 8.95 -3.07
CA ARG A 220 5.45 8.69 -2.70
C ARG A 220 6.39 9.11 -3.83
N PRO A 221 7.15 10.18 -3.69
CA PRO A 221 8.15 10.57 -4.69
C PRO A 221 9.33 9.60 -4.65
N ILE A 222 9.75 9.10 -5.81
CA ILE A 222 10.90 8.19 -5.97
C ILE A 222 12.07 8.87 -6.68
N ARG A 223 11.83 9.99 -7.36
CA ARG A 223 12.85 10.82 -8.02
C ARG A 223 12.58 12.31 -7.76
N PRO A 224 13.65 13.14 -7.64
CA PRO A 224 13.50 14.60 -7.56
C PRO A 224 12.72 15.16 -8.75
N GLY A 225 11.85 16.14 -8.49
CA GLY A 225 11.05 16.79 -9.53
C GLY A 225 9.83 15.99 -10.00
N GLN A 226 9.53 14.83 -9.41
CA GLN A 226 8.35 14.05 -9.73
C GLN A 226 7.06 14.80 -9.37
N LEU A 227 6.10 14.83 -10.31
CA LEU A 227 4.83 15.54 -10.16
C LEU A 227 3.66 14.63 -9.85
N ARG A 228 3.68 13.39 -10.34
CA ARG A 228 2.61 12.40 -10.24
C ARG A 228 3.13 11.12 -9.56
N GLY A 229 2.25 10.42 -8.83
CA GLY A 229 2.57 9.14 -8.21
C GLY A 229 2.51 7.96 -9.18
N GLN A 230 3.19 6.87 -8.84
CA GLN A 230 3.06 5.58 -9.54
C GLN A 230 2.56 4.50 -8.59
N PRO A 231 1.73 3.55 -9.07
CA PRO A 231 1.26 2.42 -8.26
C PRO A 231 2.42 1.64 -7.63
N TRP A 232 2.27 1.22 -6.41
CA TRP A 232 3.31 0.45 -5.73
C TRP A 232 3.59 -0.89 -6.38
N LEU A 233 2.56 -1.52 -6.92
CA LEU A 233 2.64 -2.78 -7.66
C LEU A 233 3.44 -2.70 -8.96
N THR A 234 3.78 -1.51 -9.46
CA THR A 234 4.39 -1.31 -10.79
C THR A 234 5.55 -2.26 -11.08
N GLN A 235 6.42 -2.52 -10.10
CA GLN A 235 7.60 -3.37 -10.28
C GLN A 235 7.28 -4.87 -10.35
N VAL A 236 6.13 -5.28 -9.82
CA VAL A 236 5.74 -6.69 -9.69
C VAL A 236 4.51 -7.07 -10.51
N LEU A 237 3.84 -6.08 -11.14
CA LEU A 237 2.61 -6.28 -11.90
C LEU A 237 2.71 -7.38 -12.94
N LEU A 238 3.73 -7.32 -13.79
CA LEU A 238 3.92 -8.32 -14.84
C LEU A 238 4.16 -9.70 -14.25
N LYS A 239 4.97 -9.76 -13.20
CA LYS A 239 5.29 -11.01 -12.53
C LYS A 239 4.08 -11.63 -11.81
N LEU A 240 3.25 -10.80 -11.17
CA LEU A 240 1.99 -11.25 -10.57
C LEU A 240 1.04 -11.80 -11.63
N HIS A 241 0.90 -11.09 -12.75
CA HIS A 241 0.04 -11.51 -13.85
C HIS A 241 0.48 -12.86 -14.47
N GLU A 242 1.77 -13.02 -14.76
CA GLU A 242 2.32 -14.27 -15.29
C GLU A 242 2.20 -15.44 -14.29
N LEU A 243 2.37 -15.15 -12.99
CA LEU A 243 2.24 -16.16 -11.96
C LEU A 243 0.80 -16.63 -11.78
N ASP A 244 -0.16 -15.72 -11.88
CA ASP A 244 -1.59 -15.99 -11.85
C ASP A 244 -2.00 -16.93 -13.01
N GLN A 245 -1.55 -16.61 -14.23
CA GLN A 245 -1.77 -17.45 -15.41
C GLN A 245 -1.10 -18.84 -15.29
N TYR A 246 0.09 -18.89 -14.71
CA TYR A 246 0.79 -20.15 -14.48
C TYR A 246 0.04 -21.04 -13.47
N ASP A 247 -0.46 -20.46 -12.39
CA ASP A 247 -1.23 -21.16 -11.37
C ASP A 247 -2.54 -21.73 -11.94
N ASP A 248 -3.26 -20.92 -12.72
CA ASP A 248 -4.45 -21.35 -13.45
C ASP A 248 -4.17 -22.51 -14.42
N ALA A 249 -3.08 -22.40 -15.21
CA ALA A 249 -2.69 -23.46 -16.13
C ALA A 249 -2.33 -24.76 -15.41
N GLU A 250 -1.65 -24.68 -14.26
CA GLU A 250 -1.32 -25.84 -13.44
C GLU A 250 -2.57 -26.48 -12.82
N LEU A 251 -3.52 -25.67 -12.38
CA LEU A 251 -4.81 -26.14 -11.87
C LEU A 251 -5.60 -26.88 -12.96
N VAL A 252 -5.66 -26.33 -14.18
CA VAL A 252 -6.29 -26.95 -15.34
C VAL A 252 -5.59 -28.27 -15.68
N ARG A 253 -4.26 -28.28 -15.68
CA ARG A 253 -3.46 -29.50 -15.93
C ARG A 253 -3.79 -30.59 -14.91
N LYS A 254 -3.83 -30.27 -13.61
CA LYS A 254 -4.18 -31.23 -12.54
C LYS A 254 -5.63 -31.72 -12.67
N LYS A 255 -6.56 -30.83 -12.98
CA LYS A 255 -7.96 -31.21 -13.24
C LYS A 255 -8.05 -32.20 -14.42
N THR A 256 -7.35 -31.89 -15.52
CA THR A 256 -7.33 -32.78 -16.70
C THR A 256 -6.67 -34.14 -16.39
N ALA A 257 -5.59 -34.11 -15.62
CA ALA A 257 -4.94 -35.37 -15.17
C ALA A 257 -5.85 -36.19 -14.25
N ALA A 258 -6.67 -35.57 -13.42
CA ALA A 258 -7.64 -36.25 -12.55
C ALA A 258 -8.83 -36.82 -13.33
N MET A 259 -9.16 -36.24 -14.49
CA MET A 259 -10.14 -36.78 -15.41
C MET A 259 -9.44 -37.83 -16.31
N PHE A 260 -9.24 -39.05 -15.81
CA PHE A 260 -8.59 -40.15 -16.54
C PHE A 260 -9.14 -40.29 -17.96
N ALA A 261 -8.40 -39.83 -18.96
CA ALA A 261 -8.70 -40.08 -20.36
C ALA A 261 -7.85 -41.26 -20.82
N GLY A 262 -8.49 -42.41 -21.08
CA GLY A 262 -7.88 -43.53 -21.74
C GLY A 262 -8.14 -43.47 -23.24
N PHE A 263 -7.13 -43.68 -24.04
CA PHE A 263 -7.26 -43.82 -25.50
C PHE A 263 -7.12 -45.31 -25.86
N VAL A 264 -8.15 -45.87 -26.49
CA VAL A 264 -8.06 -47.19 -27.07
C VAL A 264 -7.31 -47.12 -28.38
N VAL A 265 -6.12 -47.68 -28.42
CA VAL A 265 -5.26 -47.72 -29.62
C VAL A 265 -5.41 -49.11 -30.27
N LYS A 266 -5.64 -49.14 -31.57
CA LYS A 266 -5.81 -50.37 -32.34
C LYS A 266 -4.58 -50.61 -33.22
N SER A 267 -4.04 -51.79 -33.10
CA SER A 267 -2.86 -52.21 -33.86
C SER A 267 -3.19 -52.71 -35.28
N SER A 268 -4.49 -52.91 -35.61
CA SER A 268 -4.93 -53.39 -36.94
C SER A 268 -6.23 -52.70 -37.33
N PRO A 269 -6.47 -52.40 -38.61
CA PRO A 269 -7.67 -51.73 -39.12
C PRO A 269 -8.88 -52.70 -39.14
N ALA A 270 -9.33 -53.22 -38.01
CA ALA A 270 -10.55 -53.96 -37.89
C ALA A 270 -11.77 -53.07 -37.76
N THR A 271 -12.94 -53.55 -38.19
CA THR A 271 -14.15 -52.77 -38.38
C THR A 271 -14.95 -52.49 -37.10
N GLN A 272 -14.63 -53.13 -35.96
CA GLN A 272 -15.30 -52.87 -34.68
C GLN A 272 -14.39 -52.19 -33.71
N ILE A 273 -14.90 -51.15 -33.04
CA ILE A 273 -14.23 -50.37 -32.02
C ILE A 273 -15.13 -50.41 -30.76
N LEU A 274 -14.50 -50.54 -29.59
CA LEU A 274 -15.19 -50.49 -28.31
C LEU A 274 -15.86 -49.12 -28.12
N GLY A 275 -17.13 -49.14 -27.69
CA GLY A 275 -17.91 -47.95 -27.37
C GLY A 275 -19.09 -47.69 -28.29
N GLU A 276 -20.05 -46.91 -27.83
CA GLU A 276 -21.21 -46.48 -28.61
C GLU A 276 -20.86 -45.26 -29.48
N LYS A 277 -21.40 -45.24 -30.70
CA LYS A 277 -21.20 -44.06 -31.59
C LYS A 277 -21.97 -42.86 -31.07
N ALA A 278 -21.29 -41.78 -30.81
CA ALA A 278 -21.89 -40.48 -30.50
C ALA A 278 -22.52 -39.89 -31.77
N GLY A 279 -23.78 -40.18 -32.04
CA GLY A 279 -24.52 -39.66 -33.21
C GLY A 279 -24.07 -40.21 -34.56
N SER A 280 -24.71 -39.80 -35.66
CA SER A 280 -24.34 -40.24 -37.01
C SER A 280 -23.05 -39.57 -37.48
N GLY A 281 -21.93 -40.26 -37.29
CA GLY A 281 -20.60 -39.81 -37.74
C GLY A 281 -19.57 -39.52 -36.65
N GLY A 282 -19.91 -39.65 -35.37
CA GLY A 282 -18.97 -39.48 -34.25
C GLY A 282 -18.04 -40.65 -34.00
N ASN A 283 -16.86 -40.38 -33.43
CA ASN A 283 -15.97 -41.43 -32.93
C ASN A 283 -16.63 -42.16 -31.74
N PRO A 284 -16.43 -43.51 -31.60
CA PRO A 284 -16.96 -44.25 -30.48
C PRO A 284 -16.42 -43.73 -29.16
N VAL A 285 -17.31 -43.51 -28.19
CA VAL A 285 -16.99 -43.04 -26.85
C VAL A 285 -17.42 -44.12 -25.86
N ALA A 286 -16.50 -44.58 -25.03
CA ALA A 286 -16.78 -45.49 -23.92
C ALA A 286 -16.67 -44.68 -22.60
N SER A 287 -17.68 -44.78 -21.73
CA SER A 287 -17.60 -44.18 -20.40
C SER A 287 -16.71 -45.06 -19.50
N LEU A 288 -15.68 -44.42 -18.90
CA LEU A 288 -14.86 -45.06 -17.89
C LEU A 288 -15.41 -44.69 -16.50
N GLU A 289 -16.21 -45.56 -15.89
CA GLU A 289 -16.63 -45.36 -14.51
C GLU A 289 -15.53 -45.88 -13.56
N PRO A 290 -15.23 -45.20 -12.48
CA PRO A 290 -14.23 -45.63 -11.49
C PRO A 290 -14.58 -47.02 -10.95
N GLY A 291 -13.62 -47.99 -11.05
CA GLY A 291 -13.79 -49.34 -10.54
C GLY A 291 -14.40 -50.32 -11.51
N THR A 292 -14.70 -49.93 -12.77
CA THR A 292 -15.18 -50.87 -13.80
C THR A 292 -14.04 -51.50 -14.57
N LEU A 293 -14.08 -52.83 -14.73
CA LEU A 293 -13.21 -53.59 -15.64
C LEU A 293 -13.86 -53.66 -17.01
N GLN A 294 -13.29 -52.98 -17.99
CA GLN A 294 -13.72 -53.09 -19.39
C GLN A 294 -12.88 -54.14 -20.11
N ILE A 295 -13.53 -55.05 -20.81
CA ILE A 295 -12.89 -56.09 -21.63
C ILE A 295 -12.60 -55.47 -23.00
N LEU A 296 -11.32 -55.42 -23.35
CA LEU A 296 -10.85 -54.92 -24.66
C LEU A 296 -11.04 -56.00 -25.74
N LEU A 297 -11.29 -55.56 -26.96
CA LEU A 297 -11.31 -56.47 -28.12
C LEU A 297 -9.88 -56.89 -28.51
N PRO A 298 -9.69 -58.04 -29.16
CA PRO A 298 -8.36 -58.44 -29.63
C PRO A 298 -7.69 -57.40 -30.50
N GLY A 299 -6.46 -57.01 -30.11
CA GLY A 299 -5.68 -56.00 -30.82
C GLY A 299 -5.91 -54.57 -30.32
N GLU A 300 -6.71 -54.35 -29.29
CA GLU A 300 -6.86 -53.07 -28.62
C GLU A 300 -5.95 -52.99 -27.40
N ASP A 301 -5.39 -51.80 -27.19
CA ASP A 301 -4.59 -51.44 -26.03
C ASP A 301 -5.09 -50.09 -25.49
N ILE A 302 -5.08 -49.89 -24.17
CA ILE A 302 -5.46 -48.61 -23.55
C ILE A 302 -4.21 -47.85 -23.18
N LYS A 303 -4.03 -46.72 -23.81
CA LYS A 303 -3.02 -45.73 -23.38
C LYS A 303 -3.70 -44.65 -22.54
N PHE A 304 -3.38 -44.63 -21.27
CA PHE A 304 -3.80 -43.56 -20.40
C PHE A 304 -3.00 -42.30 -20.70
N SER A 305 -3.71 -41.18 -20.77
CA SER A 305 -3.05 -39.86 -20.76
C SER A 305 -2.30 -39.74 -19.43
N ASN A 306 -0.99 -39.69 -19.51
CA ASN A 306 -0.13 -39.44 -18.34
C ASN A 306 0.52 -38.05 -18.50
N PRO A 307 -0.19 -36.96 -18.17
CA PRO A 307 0.38 -35.62 -18.23
C PRO A 307 1.61 -35.59 -17.30
N ALA A 308 2.73 -35.08 -17.81
CA ALA A 308 3.94 -34.95 -17.02
C ALA A 308 3.61 -34.17 -15.71
N ASP A 309 3.78 -34.83 -14.57
CA ASP A 309 3.62 -34.16 -13.28
C ASP A 309 4.84 -33.27 -13.01
N VAL A 310 4.63 -31.97 -12.75
CA VAL A 310 5.70 -31.06 -12.33
C VAL A 310 6.17 -31.44 -10.92
N GLY A 311 5.40 -32.26 -10.20
CA GLY A 311 5.78 -32.90 -8.94
C GLY A 311 6.15 -31.91 -7.84
N ALA A 312 7.12 -32.29 -7.01
CA ALA A 312 7.60 -31.51 -5.85
C ALA A 312 8.21 -30.14 -6.21
N SER A 313 8.39 -29.81 -7.48
CA SER A 313 8.99 -28.54 -7.92
C SER A 313 8.00 -27.36 -7.90
N TYR A 314 6.68 -27.61 -7.94
CA TYR A 314 5.66 -26.53 -7.97
C TYR A 314 5.71 -25.64 -6.71
N GLU A 315 5.68 -26.24 -5.54
CA GLU A 315 5.75 -25.48 -4.27
C GLU A 315 7.03 -24.66 -4.17
N THR A 316 8.18 -25.26 -4.48
CA THR A 316 9.47 -24.58 -4.44
C THR A 316 9.52 -23.43 -5.45
N PHE A 317 8.99 -23.64 -6.66
CA PHE A 317 8.91 -22.60 -7.69
C PHE A 317 8.02 -21.43 -7.23
N MET A 318 6.78 -21.71 -6.79
CA MET A 318 5.84 -20.70 -6.31
C MET A 318 6.43 -19.90 -5.14
N ARG A 319 7.06 -20.59 -4.19
CA ARG A 319 7.71 -19.94 -3.03
C ARG A 319 8.81 -18.97 -3.45
N VAL A 320 9.67 -19.30 -4.41
CA VAL A 320 10.71 -18.42 -4.93
C VAL A 320 10.10 -17.21 -5.65
N GLN A 321 9.05 -17.42 -6.46
CA GLN A 321 8.37 -16.33 -7.17
C GLN A 321 7.68 -15.37 -6.19
N LEU A 322 6.96 -15.89 -5.20
CA LEU A 322 6.27 -15.08 -4.19
C LEU A 322 7.26 -14.31 -3.29
N ARG A 323 8.42 -14.90 -2.94
CA ARG A 323 9.50 -14.16 -2.25
C ARG A 323 10.01 -12.97 -3.06
N SER A 324 10.17 -13.15 -4.37
CA SER A 324 10.57 -12.05 -5.25
C SER A 324 9.50 -10.96 -5.37
N ILE A 325 8.22 -11.32 -5.37
CA ILE A 325 7.09 -10.38 -5.35
C ILE A 325 7.07 -9.64 -4.02
N ALA A 326 7.16 -10.35 -2.89
CA ALA A 326 7.21 -9.76 -1.54
C ALA A 326 8.36 -8.76 -1.41
N ALA A 327 9.56 -9.11 -1.90
CA ALA A 327 10.72 -8.21 -1.93
C ALA A 327 10.45 -6.94 -2.76
N GLY A 328 9.82 -7.06 -3.95
CA GLY A 328 9.46 -5.93 -4.79
C GLY A 328 8.39 -5.03 -4.17
N MET A 329 7.50 -5.59 -3.37
CA MET A 329 6.49 -4.85 -2.61
C MET A 329 7.00 -4.33 -1.26
N GLY A 330 8.15 -4.81 -0.81
CA GLY A 330 8.75 -4.37 0.45
C GLY A 330 8.05 -4.90 1.70
N ILE A 331 7.38 -6.04 1.60
CA ILE A 331 6.78 -6.81 2.70
C ILE A 331 7.52 -8.14 2.86
N THR A 332 7.26 -8.87 3.95
CA THR A 332 7.83 -10.21 4.11
C THR A 332 7.02 -11.24 3.33
N TYR A 333 7.64 -12.38 3.03
CA TYR A 333 6.94 -13.50 2.37
C TYR A 333 5.75 -13.98 3.19
N GLU A 334 5.92 -14.05 4.50
CA GLU A 334 4.91 -14.48 5.46
C GLU A 334 3.70 -13.52 5.49
N GLN A 335 3.96 -12.20 5.37
CA GLN A 335 2.89 -11.21 5.26
C GLN A 335 2.16 -11.30 3.92
N LEU A 336 2.87 -11.65 2.84
CA LEU A 336 2.27 -11.82 1.53
C LEU A 336 1.35 -13.05 1.46
N THR A 337 1.80 -14.16 2.03
CA THR A 337 1.18 -15.49 1.84
C THR A 337 0.39 -15.99 3.04
N GLY A 338 0.67 -15.49 4.24
CA GLY A 338 0.19 -16.06 5.50
C GLY A 338 0.85 -17.38 5.88
N ASP A 339 1.85 -17.85 5.09
CA ASP A 339 2.57 -19.09 5.34
C ASP A 339 3.64 -18.92 6.41
N LEU A 340 3.41 -19.50 7.57
CA LEU A 340 4.35 -19.50 8.71
C LEU A 340 5.17 -20.78 8.82
N THR A 341 5.06 -21.69 7.84
CA THR A 341 5.80 -22.96 7.86
C THR A 341 7.30 -22.73 7.67
N GLY A 342 8.10 -23.35 8.53
CA GLY A 342 9.57 -23.25 8.47
C GLY A 342 10.16 -21.92 8.94
N VAL A 343 9.35 -21.04 9.55
CA VAL A 343 9.80 -19.77 10.10
C VAL A 343 10.29 -19.97 11.53
N ASN A 344 11.47 -19.47 11.85
CA ASN A 344 11.94 -19.36 13.23
C ASN A 344 11.69 -17.95 13.78
N TYR A 345 11.55 -17.84 15.08
CA TYR A 345 11.30 -16.60 15.80
C TYR A 345 12.27 -15.46 15.45
N SER A 346 13.57 -15.78 15.33
CA SER A 346 14.61 -14.76 15.08
C SER A 346 14.53 -14.19 13.67
N SER A 347 14.25 -15.02 12.67
CA SER A 347 14.15 -14.57 11.27
C SER A 347 12.91 -13.74 11.02
N ILE A 348 11.75 -14.14 11.57
CA ILE A 348 10.51 -13.35 11.42
C ILE A 348 10.64 -12.00 12.11
N ARG A 349 11.25 -11.95 13.30
CA ARG A 349 11.51 -10.70 14.02
C ARG A 349 12.36 -9.73 13.19
N ALA A 350 13.43 -10.20 12.59
CA ALA A 350 14.29 -9.39 11.74
C ALA A 350 13.54 -8.83 10.52
N GLY A 351 12.73 -9.66 9.86
CA GLY A 351 11.90 -9.24 8.72
C GLY A 351 10.85 -8.20 9.11
N LEU A 352 10.17 -8.40 10.24
CA LEU A 352 9.17 -7.46 10.75
C LEU A 352 9.78 -6.11 11.15
N LEU A 353 10.99 -6.06 11.72
CA LEU A 353 11.66 -4.81 12.06
C LEU A 353 11.96 -3.97 10.81
N GLU A 354 12.41 -4.59 9.72
CA GLU A 354 12.67 -3.88 8.47
C GLU A 354 11.36 -3.39 7.83
N PHE A 355 10.32 -4.19 7.87
CA PHE A 355 8.99 -3.79 7.38
C PHE A 355 8.42 -2.61 8.20
N ARG A 356 8.55 -2.62 9.54
CA ARG A 356 8.11 -1.53 10.42
C ARG A 356 8.79 -0.21 10.06
N ARG A 357 10.10 -0.21 9.82
CA ARG A 357 10.83 0.99 9.36
C ARG A 357 10.27 1.58 8.06
N ARG A 358 9.82 0.73 7.14
CA ARG A 358 9.17 1.17 5.90
C ARG A 358 7.80 1.79 6.16
N CYS A 359 7.01 1.20 7.05
CA CYS A 359 5.74 1.77 7.49
C CYS A 359 5.96 3.14 8.16
N GLU A 360 6.91 3.26 9.09
CA GLU A 360 7.26 4.50 9.78
C GLU A 360 7.71 5.60 8.80
N GLN A 361 8.54 5.24 7.82
CA GLN A 361 8.94 6.17 6.77
C GLN A 361 7.75 6.68 5.97
N PHE A 362 6.83 5.79 5.57
CA PHE A 362 5.63 6.16 4.84
C PHE A 362 4.67 7.00 5.69
N GLN A 363 4.45 6.61 6.94
CA GLN A 363 3.65 7.37 7.92
C GLN A 363 4.16 8.81 8.02
N HIS A 364 5.47 9.00 8.24
CA HIS A 364 6.03 10.33 8.41
C HIS A 364 6.03 11.16 7.10
N GLN A 365 6.53 10.58 6.00
CA GLN A 365 6.78 11.33 4.76
C GLN A 365 5.51 11.58 3.95
N VAL A 366 4.57 10.64 3.94
CA VAL A 366 3.34 10.76 3.13
C VAL A 366 2.16 11.12 4.03
N MET A 367 1.82 10.29 5.01
CA MET A 367 0.60 10.50 5.77
C MET A 367 0.67 11.73 6.68
N VAL A 368 1.70 11.85 7.50
CA VAL A 368 1.82 12.99 8.44
C VAL A 368 2.12 14.27 7.67
N PHE A 369 3.11 14.25 6.78
CA PHE A 369 3.57 15.47 6.12
C PHE A 369 2.60 15.98 5.04
N GLN A 370 2.07 15.08 4.17
CA GLN A 370 1.25 15.51 3.03
C GLN A 370 -0.25 15.55 3.35
N MET A 371 -0.74 14.82 4.37
CA MET A 371 -2.15 14.77 4.75
C MET A 371 -2.41 15.40 6.11
N CYS A 372 -1.91 14.81 7.19
CA CYS A 372 -2.36 15.15 8.54
C CYS A 372 -2.02 16.60 8.93
N ARG A 373 -0.76 17.03 8.75
CA ARG A 373 -0.33 18.40 9.10
C ARG A 373 -1.07 19.48 8.32
N PRO A 374 -1.25 19.40 6.99
CA PRO A 374 -2.01 20.41 6.26
C PRO A 374 -3.48 20.44 6.66
N ILE A 375 -4.11 19.28 6.93
CA ILE A 375 -5.49 19.24 7.40
C ILE A 375 -5.59 19.88 8.78
N TRP A 376 -4.71 19.53 9.72
CA TRP A 376 -4.68 20.10 11.06
C TRP A 376 -4.59 21.62 11.03
N ARG A 377 -3.67 22.17 10.26
CA ARG A 377 -3.53 23.64 10.13
C ARG A 377 -4.81 24.29 9.60
N ARG A 378 -5.38 23.75 8.54
CA ARG A 378 -6.61 24.28 7.95
C ARG A 378 -7.80 24.12 8.89
N TRP A 379 -7.86 23.02 9.63
CA TRP A 379 -8.89 22.76 10.63
C TRP A 379 -8.80 23.77 11.78
N ILE A 380 -7.62 24.05 12.33
CA ILE A 380 -7.38 25.08 13.34
C ILE A 380 -7.80 26.47 12.82
N ASP A 381 -7.39 26.83 11.60
CA ASP A 381 -7.75 28.13 11.00
C ASP A 381 -9.27 28.31 10.98
N LEU A 382 -9.99 27.30 10.53
CA LEU A 382 -11.45 27.34 10.42
C LEU A 382 -12.14 27.25 11.79
N ALA A 383 -11.59 26.49 12.75
CA ALA A 383 -12.09 26.43 14.10
C ALA A 383 -12.01 27.77 14.84
N ILE A 384 -10.88 28.49 14.66
CA ILE A 384 -10.72 29.85 15.21
C ILE A 384 -11.64 30.84 14.49
N LEU A 385 -11.71 30.75 13.15
CA LEU A 385 -12.55 31.64 12.35
C LEU A 385 -14.04 31.49 12.69
N ASN A 386 -14.48 30.27 12.94
CA ASN A 386 -15.88 29.95 13.32
C ASN A 386 -16.17 30.21 14.81
N GLY A 387 -15.16 30.57 15.61
CA GLY A 387 -15.31 30.81 17.04
C GLY A 387 -15.41 29.56 17.90
N ALA A 388 -15.18 28.36 17.33
CA ALA A 388 -15.16 27.09 18.07
C ALA A 388 -13.93 26.96 18.98
N LEU A 389 -12.81 27.62 18.61
CA LEU A 389 -11.62 27.77 19.43
C LEU A 389 -11.35 29.24 19.75
N PRO A 390 -10.94 29.58 20.99
CA PRO A 390 -10.57 30.94 21.35
C PRO A 390 -9.24 31.31 20.68
N LYS A 391 -9.16 32.51 20.11
CA LYS A 391 -7.88 33.05 19.65
C LYS A 391 -7.12 33.66 20.82
N LYS A 392 -6.24 32.90 21.45
CA LYS A 392 -5.37 33.35 22.54
C LYS A 392 -3.90 33.30 22.07
N GLY A 393 -3.20 34.41 22.12
CA GLY A 393 -1.77 34.47 21.78
C GLY A 393 -1.43 34.21 20.32
N ASP A 394 -0.29 33.57 20.09
CA ASP A 394 0.20 33.27 18.75
C ASP A 394 -0.49 32.03 18.15
N VAL A 395 -1.06 32.17 16.97
CA VAL A 395 -1.72 31.08 16.24
C VAL A 395 -0.73 29.94 15.91
N ALA A 396 0.57 30.24 15.80
CA ALA A 396 1.59 29.21 15.55
C ALA A 396 1.60 28.11 16.61
N ALA A 397 1.32 28.46 17.88
CA ALA A 397 1.24 27.48 18.97
C ALA A 397 0.11 26.46 18.79
N TYR A 398 -0.99 26.83 18.14
CA TYR A 398 -2.11 25.92 17.84
C TYR A 398 -1.76 24.89 16.77
N TYR A 399 -0.81 25.20 15.88
CA TYR A 399 -0.41 24.26 14.83
C TYR A 399 0.53 23.16 15.33
N GLU A 400 1.12 23.37 16.50
CA GLU A 400 2.04 22.39 17.08
C GLU A 400 1.29 21.16 17.57
N ALA A 401 1.59 20.00 16.97
CA ALA A 401 1.00 18.72 17.35
C ALA A 401 2.02 17.59 17.17
N LYS A 402 2.01 16.66 18.12
CA LYS A 402 2.67 15.38 18.02
C LYS A 402 1.73 14.41 17.29
N TRP A 403 2.26 13.65 16.34
CA TRP A 403 1.50 12.66 15.59
C TRP A 403 1.85 11.28 16.12
N ILE A 404 0.85 10.56 16.58
CA ILE A 404 0.97 9.25 17.20
C ILE A 404 0.42 8.22 16.22
N PRO A 405 1.29 7.47 15.50
CA PRO A 405 0.88 6.36 14.66
C PRO A 405 0.42 5.18 15.52
N PRO A 406 -0.28 4.18 14.93
CA PRO A 406 -0.61 2.95 15.64
C PRO A 406 0.66 2.23 16.09
N GLY A 407 0.66 1.75 17.32
CA GLY A 407 1.76 0.97 17.87
C GLY A 407 1.86 -0.41 17.20
N PHE A 408 3.07 -0.93 17.14
CA PHE A 408 3.28 -2.31 16.71
C PHE A 408 3.24 -3.25 17.91
N ALA A 409 2.48 -4.33 17.80
CA ALA A 409 2.48 -5.36 18.83
C ALA A 409 3.91 -5.90 19.08
N TRP A 410 4.23 -6.13 20.33
CA TRP A 410 5.52 -6.73 20.69
C TRP A 410 5.60 -8.18 20.21
N VAL A 411 6.75 -8.57 19.74
CA VAL A 411 7.01 -9.95 19.31
C VAL A 411 7.32 -10.85 20.51
N ASP A 412 8.02 -10.29 21.52
CA ASP A 412 8.29 -10.92 22.82
C ASP A 412 7.93 -9.92 23.93
N PRO A 413 6.67 -9.93 24.43
CA PRO A 413 6.21 -8.91 25.36
C PRO A 413 7.09 -8.77 26.60
N LEU A 414 7.56 -9.87 27.19
CA LEU A 414 8.39 -9.85 28.38
C LEU A 414 9.74 -9.19 28.16
N LYS A 415 10.46 -9.59 27.09
CA LYS A 415 11.76 -9.02 26.76
C LYS A 415 11.66 -7.60 26.28
N ASP A 416 10.64 -7.29 25.50
CA ASP A 416 10.44 -5.97 24.93
C ASP A 416 10.06 -4.97 26.04
N ILE A 417 9.19 -5.32 27.01
CA ILE A 417 8.89 -4.50 28.20
C ILE A 417 10.12 -4.27 29.05
N LYS A 418 10.89 -5.33 29.37
CA LYS A 418 12.15 -5.20 30.13
C LYS A 418 13.14 -4.27 29.43
N ALA A 419 13.32 -4.39 28.11
CA ALA A 419 14.19 -3.53 27.33
C ALA A 419 13.76 -2.06 27.36
N GLN A 420 12.45 -1.77 27.25
CA GLN A 420 11.91 -0.42 27.34
C GLN A 420 12.08 0.17 28.75
N MET A 421 11.81 -0.61 29.79
CA MET A 421 12.06 -0.18 31.16
C MET A 421 13.55 0.17 31.40
N MET A 422 14.47 -0.64 30.87
CA MET A 422 15.90 -0.38 30.95
C MET A 422 16.30 0.88 30.17
N ALA A 423 15.73 1.09 28.98
CA ALA A 423 16.00 2.28 28.18
C ALA A 423 15.55 3.57 28.87
N VAL A 424 14.38 3.55 29.54
CA VAL A 424 13.88 4.68 30.33
C VAL A 424 14.78 4.91 31.56
N ARG A 425 15.17 3.86 32.29
CA ARG A 425 16.08 3.96 33.46
C ARG A 425 17.46 4.48 33.08
N ALA A 426 17.96 4.10 31.90
CA ALA A 426 19.25 4.57 31.38
C ALA A 426 19.19 5.99 30.77
N GLY A 427 18.01 6.61 30.69
CA GLY A 427 17.83 7.96 30.12
C GLY A 427 17.88 8.02 28.60
N PHE A 428 17.81 6.89 27.91
CA PHE A 428 17.76 6.84 26.43
C PHE A 428 16.39 7.17 25.86
N LYS A 429 15.32 6.96 26.63
CA LYS A 429 13.93 7.26 26.25
C LYS A 429 13.18 7.87 27.41
N SER A 430 12.17 8.69 27.12
CA SER A 430 11.19 9.12 28.11
C SER A 430 10.07 8.09 28.23
N ARG A 431 9.36 8.07 29.38
CA ARG A 431 8.13 7.27 29.54
C ARG A 431 7.07 7.65 28.50
N ALA A 432 6.91 8.95 28.25
CA ALA A 432 5.96 9.46 27.25
C ALA A 432 6.27 8.98 25.82
N GLU A 433 7.55 8.80 25.49
CA GLU A 433 7.96 8.23 24.21
C GLU A 433 7.59 6.76 24.10
N VAL A 434 7.86 5.95 25.14
CA VAL A 434 7.49 4.53 25.17
C VAL A 434 6.00 4.32 25.02
N VAL A 435 5.17 5.11 25.74
CA VAL A 435 3.71 5.06 25.63
C VAL A 435 3.25 5.43 24.21
N SER A 436 3.86 6.44 23.61
CA SER A 436 3.53 6.87 22.23
C SER A 436 3.91 5.84 21.17
N GLU A 437 5.00 5.09 21.37
CA GLU A 437 5.41 3.98 20.48
C GLU A 437 4.38 2.84 20.46
N GLN A 438 3.55 2.74 21.52
CA GLN A 438 2.44 1.81 21.56
C GLN A 438 1.13 2.39 20.99
N GLY A 439 1.16 3.61 20.46
CA GLY A 439 0.00 4.26 19.84
C GLY A 439 -0.93 4.96 20.85
N TYR A 440 -0.47 5.19 22.07
CA TYR A 440 -1.25 5.86 23.12
C TYR A 440 -0.73 7.27 23.40
N ASP A 441 -1.63 8.13 23.86
CA ASP A 441 -1.29 9.43 24.43
C ASP A 441 -0.86 9.27 25.91
N ALA A 442 0.36 9.67 26.24
CA ALA A 442 0.89 9.52 27.60
C ALA A 442 0.11 10.34 28.62
N GLU A 443 -0.40 11.52 28.26
CA GLU A 443 -1.18 12.35 29.19
C GLU A 443 -2.58 11.75 29.44
N ALA A 444 -3.22 11.20 28.39
CA ALA A 444 -4.49 10.49 28.54
C ALA A 444 -4.32 9.25 29.42
N ILE A 445 -3.30 8.45 29.20
CA ILE A 445 -2.97 7.29 30.07
C ILE A 445 -2.73 7.72 31.52
N ASP A 446 -2.04 8.84 31.74
CA ASP A 446 -1.80 9.34 33.11
C ASP A 446 -3.09 9.80 33.80
N GLN A 447 -4.00 10.43 33.06
CA GLN A 447 -5.34 10.80 33.57
C GLN A 447 -6.20 9.57 33.90
N GLU A 448 -6.17 8.54 33.03
CA GLU A 448 -6.87 7.27 33.27
C GLU A 448 -6.33 6.56 34.50
N ILE A 449 -5.00 6.48 34.65
CA ILE A 449 -4.36 5.90 35.85
C ILE A 449 -4.74 6.69 37.12
N ALA A 450 -4.75 8.00 37.06
CA ALA A 450 -5.14 8.84 38.18
C ALA A 450 -6.61 8.64 38.58
N ALA A 451 -7.52 8.52 37.60
CA ALA A 451 -8.93 8.23 37.82
C ALA A 451 -9.13 6.82 38.39
N ASP A 452 -8.41 5.82 37.87
CA ASP A 452 -8.45 4.44 38.39
C ASP A 452 -7.96 4.37 39.85
N ASN A 453 -6.85 5.05 40.16
CA ASN A 453 -6.33 5.13 41.51
C ASN A 453 -7.31 5.78 42.47
N SER A 454 -7.93 6.89 42.07
CA SER A 454 -8.93 7.59 42.89
C SER A 454 -10.17 6.71 43.16
N ARG A 455 -10.60 5.93 42.15
CA ARG A 455 -11.72 4.99 42.30
C ARG A 455 -11.36 3.82 43.21
N ALA A 456 -10.14 3.26 43.08
CA ALA A 456 -9.65 2.20 43.97
C ALA A 456 -9.58 2.66 45.40
N ASP A 457 -9.03 3.86 45.66
CA ASP A 457 -8.93 4.46 46.99
C ASP A 457 -10.34 4.66 47.62
N ALA A 458 -11.30 5.14 46.83
CA ALA A 458 -12.68 5.34 47.27
C ALA A 458 -13.41 4.03 47.63
N LEU A 459 -13.05 2.93 46.99
CA LEU A 459 -13.63 1.60 47.21
C LEU A 459 -12.83 0.75 48.24
N GLY A 460 -11.71 1.26 48.76
CA GLY A 460 -10.79 0.53 49.62
C GLY A 460 -10.12 -0.66 48.96
N LEU A 461 -9.92 -0.61 47.65
CA LEU A 461 -9.25 -1.66 46.87
C LEU A 461 -7.74 -1.37 46.80
N SER A 462 -6.95 -2.42 46.93
CA SER A 462 -5.49 -2.38 46.71
C SER A 462 -5.09 -3.38 45.69
N TYR A 463 -4.39 -2.91 44.66
CA TYR A 463 -3.87 -3.75 43.56
C TYR A 463 -2.35 -3.90 43.71
N ASP A 464 -1.82 -5.08 43.45
CA ASP A 464 -0.37 -5.37 43.40
C ASP A 464 0.35 -4.63 42.28
N THR A 465 -0.42 -4.17 41.28
CA THR A 465 0.05 -3.36 40.17
C THR A 465 0.14 -1.87 40.44
N ASP A 466 -0.33 -1.41 41.63
CA ASP A 466 -0.23 -0.01 42.03
C ASP A 466 1.19 0.34 42.51
N PRO A 467 1.95 1.15 41.73
CA PRO A 467 3.34 1.49 42.07
C PRO A 467 3.44 2.34 43.34
N ARG A 468 2.32 2.92 43.87
CA ARG A 468 2.27 3.69 45.11
C ARG A 468 2.28 2.78 46.34
N SER A 469 1.81 1.56 46.22
CA SER A 469 1.74 0.57 47.32
C SER A 469 3.11 -0.07 47.62
N GLY A 470 4.19 0.67 47.56
CA GLY A 470 5.57 0.34 47.92
C GLY A 470 5.91 -1.12 47.72
N GLY A 471 6.22 -1.48 46.47
CA GLY A 471 6.43 -2.87 46.08
C GLY A 471 7.39 -3.60 47.01
N THR A 472 6.88 -4.61 47.67
CA THR A 472 7.70 -5.75 48.09
C THR A 472 8.28 -6.31 46.79
N GLY A 473 9.57 -6.07 46.58
CA GLY A 473 10.26 -6.44 45.39
C GLY A 473 9.94 -7.87 45.01
N VAL A 474 9.51 -8.04 43.76
CA VAL A 474 9.62 -9.33 43.11
C VAL A 474 11.09 -9.68 43.15
N SER A 475 11.45 -10.51 44.12
CA SER A 475 12.79 -11.14 44.17
C SER A 475 12.94 -11.87 42.86
N ASP A 476 13.91 -11.42 42.09
CA ASP A 476 14.38 -12.10 40.89
C ASP A 476 14.83 -13.50 41.30
N GLY A 477 13.91 -14.46 41.24
CA GLY A 477 14.23 -15.87 41.42
C GLY A 477 15.10 -16.28 40.26
N SER A 478 16.40 -16.08 40.42
CA SER A 478 17.46 -16.78 39.69
C SER A 478 17.23 -18.29 39.89
N GLN A 479 16.64 -18.93 38.88
CA GLN A 479 16.81 -20.37 38.67
C GLN A 479 17.01 -20.62 37.20
N GLU A 480 18.23 -21.03 36.87
CA GLU A 480 18.86 -21.82 35.81
C GLU A 480 18.18 -21.93 34.44
#